data_6c5bafb55fae962375c31d4daa345fc2
#
_entry.id   6c5bafb55fae962375c31d4daa345fc2
#
_cell.length_a   1.000
_cell.length_b   1.000
_cell.length_c   1.000
_cell.angle_alpha   90.00
_cell.angle_beta   90.00
_cell.angle_gamma   90.00
#
_symmetry.space_group_name_H-M   'P 1'
#
loop_
_entity.id
_entity.type
_entity.pdbx_description
1 polymer ?
#
loop_
_entity_poly.entity_id
_entity_poly.type
_entity_poly.pdbx_seq_one_letter_code
_entity_poly.pdbx_strand_id
1 'polypeptide(L)'
;MQLVDLAFSERVLRTVENLDFSLVSGGSASNTIHGLAKLGIETSFIGKVSNDEFGSIFEKDMTASSIHPILFRDEPQTGRAIALISPDSERTFATYLGSAVKLSADELTLDLFKGHDLFHVEGYLVQDHNLIERSLVLAKEAGLTTSLDLASFNVVVENLGFLQSIVSRYVDIVFANEEEARSFTGLPAEESALKIAEMCKIAVVKTGPKGSVVATGGKLVRIPPVDAKRVDTTGAGDLYASGFLYGYANGLSLEKSAMAGTILAACVIEKIGAKIPDECWPDLIEKIKSL
;
A
#
# COMPACT_ATOMS: atom_id res chain seq x y z
N MET A 1 -12.76 6.22 7.30
CA MET A 1 -12.36 7.13 6.21
C MET A 1 -13.61 7.57 5.47
N GLN A 2 -13.75 8.86 5.18
CA GLN A 2 -14.87 9.43 4.44
C GLN A 2 -14.32 10.15 3.21
N LEU A 3 -14.83 9.80 2.02
CA LEU A 3 -14.54 10.56 0.81
C LEU A 3 -15.35 11.87 0.83
N VAL A 4 -14.67 12.96 0.48
CA VAL A 4 -15.24 14.30 0.50
C VAL A 4 -14.93 15.02 -0.80
N ASP A 5 -15.75 16.04 -1.13
CA ASP A 5 -15.48 16.96 -2.24
C ASP A 5 -14.43 18.03 -1.86
N LEU A 6 -14.00 18.78 -2.86
CA LEU A 6 -13.02 19.85 -2.69
C LEU A 6 -13.49 20.92 -1.68
N ALA A 7 -14.74 21.35 -1.79
CA ALA A 7 -15.29 22.41 -0.95
C ALA A 7 -15.33 22.00 0.53
N PHE A 8 -15.67 20.73 0.81
CA PHE A 8 -15.64 20.20 2.17
C PHE A 8 -14.19 20.13 2.69
N SER A 9 -13.27 19.58 1.89
CA SER A 9 -11.85 19.50 2.25
C SER A 9 -11.26 20.87 2.58
N GLU A 10 -11.54 21.88 1.78
CA GLU A 10 -11.10 23.25 2.05
C GLU A 10 -11.73 23.87 3.31
N ARG A 11 -13.00 23.58 3.60
CA ARG A 11 -13.61 23.99 4.87
C ARG A 11 -12.91 23.38 6.07
N VAL A 12 -12.60 22.07 6.00
CA VAL A 12 -11.88 21.41 7.09
C VAL A 12 -10.51 22.05 7.28
N LEU A 13 -9.73 22.27 6.21
CA LEU A 13 -8.43 22.93 6.31
C LEU A 13 -8.53 24.30 6.99
N ARG A 14 -9.48 25.13 6.57
CA ARG A 14 -9.70 26.47 7.21
C ARG A 14 -10.09 26.35 8.68
N THR A 15 -10.86 25.34 9.05
CA THR A 15 -11.28 25.13 10.45
C THR A 15 -10.10 24.74 11.36
N VAL A 16 -9.12 24.02 10.80
CA VAL A 16 -7.95 23.51 11.55
C VAL A 16 -6.67 24.33 11.33
N GLU A 17 -6.71 25.44 10.59
CA GLU A 17 -5.53 26.26 10.24
C GLU A 17 -4.72 26.76 11.44
N ASN A 18 -5.38 26.92 12.61
CA ASN A 18 -4.73 27.34 13.86
C ASN A 18 -4.29 26.18 14.75
N LEU A 19 -4.46 24.93 14.30
CA LEU A 19 -3.97 23.74 15.01
C LEU A 19 -2.58 23.37 14.51
N ASP A 20 -1.79 22.74 15.40
CA ASP A 20 -0.54 22.13 14.98
C ASP A 20 -0.82 20.95 14.04
N PHE A 21 -0.22 20.97 12.86
CA PHE A 21 -0.34 19.90 11.91
C PHE A 21 1.02 19.58 11.25
N SER A 22 1.15 18.35 10.79
CA SER A 22 2.27 17.92 9.92
C SER A 22 1.73 17.59 8.53
N LEU A 23 2.50 17.92 7.50
CA LEU A 23 2.20 17.60 6.11
C LEU A 23 3.24 16.62 5.58
N VAL A 24 2.77 15.46 5.14
CA VAL A 24 3.62 14.38 4.63
C VAL A 24 2.99 13.78 3.37
N SER A 25 3.79 13.26 2.46
CA SER A 25 3.27 12.47 1.35
C SER A 25 2.57 11.22 1.91
N GLY A 26 1.47 10.82 1.28
CA GLY A 26 0.65 9.68 1.72
C GLY A 26 0.06 8.93 0.53
N GLY A 27 -0.78 7.96 0.83
CA GLY A 27 -1.36 7.00 -0.11
C GLY A 27 -0.74 5.61 0.09
N SER A 28 -1.55 4.56 -0.01
CA SER A 28 -1.13 3.19 0.32
C SER A 28 0.09 2.73 -0.49
N ALA A 29 0.03 2.82 -1.83
CA ALA A 29 1.16 2.47 -2.68
C ALA A 29 2.40 3.33 -2.38
N SER A 30 2.21 4.63 -2.12
CA SER A 30 3.28 5.56 -1.75
C SER A 30 3.97 5.16 -0.44
N ASN A 31 3.19 4.77 0.58
CA ASN A 31 3.75 4.31 1.86
C ASN A 31 4.55 3.00 1.67
N THR A 32 4.03 2.07 0.87
CA THR A 32 4.72 0.80 0.55
C THR A 32 6.05 1.07 -0.14
N ILE A 33 6.07 1.91 -1.16
CA ILE A 33 7.28 2.26 -1.91
C ILE A 33 8.27 3.04 -1.04
N HIS A 34 7.78 3.93 -0.16
CA HIS A 34 8.63 4.64 0.80
C HIS A 34 9.37 3.65 1.73
N GLY A 35 8.66 2.65 2.28
CA GLY A 35 9.30 1.62 3.11
C GLY A 35 10.36 0.82 2.36
N LEU A 36 10.10 0.46 1.09
CA LEU A 36 11.08 -0.22 0.23
C LEU A 36 12.31 0.64 -0.04
N ALA A 37 12.14 1.93 -0.35
CA ALA A 37 13.24 2.86 -0.56
C ALA A 37 14.11 3.01 0.70
N LYS A 38 13.50 3.10 1.89
CA LYS A 38 14.22 3.15 3.17
C LYS A 38 15.01 1.87 3.47
N LEU A 39 14.55 0.72 2.94
CA LEU A 39 15.29 -0.55 3.00
C LEU A 39 16.41 -0.64 1.94
N GLY A 40 16.59 0.36 1.09
CA GLY A 40 17.64 0.45 0.09
C GLY A 40 17.29 -0.19 -1.26
N ILE A 41 16.02 -0.42 -1.56
CA ILE A 41 15.55 -0.85 -2.88
C ILE A 41 15.39 0.38 -3.78
N GLU A 42 15.88 0.30 -5.01
CA GLU A 42 15.58 1.30 -6.04
C GLU A 42 14.10 1.24 -6.39
N THR A 43 13.41 2.36 -6.26
CA THR A 43 11.96 2.43 -6.39
C THR A 43 11.51 3.57 -7.27
N SER A 44 10.41 3.33 -8.00
CA SER A 44 9.69 4.35 -8.77
C SER A 44 8.23 4.39 -8.34
N PHE A 45 7.59 5.53 -8.48
CA PHE A 45 6.17 5.72 -8.17
C PHE A 45 5.45 6.37 -9.36
N ILE A 46 4.42 5.72 -9.88
CA ILE A 46 3.54 6.26 -10.92
C ILE A 46 2.31 6.84 -10.26
N GLY A 47 1.99 8.09 -10.54
CA GLY A 47 0.82 8.75 -9.98
C GLY A 47 0.43 10.01 -10.73
N LYS A 48 -0.60 10.70 -10.23
CA LYS A 48 -1.05 11.97 -10.80
C LYS A 48 -1.28 12.99 -9.71
N VAL A 49 -0.74 14.18 -9.91
CA VAL A 49 -0.85 15.35 -9.02
C VAL A 49 -1.26 16.58 -9.83
N SER A 50 -1.54 17.68 -9.18
CA SER A 50 -1.74 18.98 -9.84
C SER A 50 -0.46 19.84 -9.81
N ASN A 51 -0.49 20.96 -10.55
CA ASN A 51 0.52 22.02 -10.47
C ASN A 51 0.23 22.97 -9.28
N ASP A 52 0.09 22.38 -8.09
CA ASP A 52 -0.18 23.10 -6.85
C ASP A 52 0.89 22.82 -5.78
N GLU A 53 0.74 23.45 -4.62
CA GLU A 53 1.67 23.30 -3.50
C GLU A 53 1.75 21.85 -3.01
N PHE A 54 0.60 21.16 -2.89
CA PHE A 54 0.55 19.77 -2.43
C PHE A 54 1.24 18.82 -3.41
N GLY A 55 1.05 19.01 -4.73
CA GLY A 55 1.76 18.24 -5.75
C GLY A 55 3.27 18.46 -5.70
N SER A 56 3.71 19.71 -5.46
CA SER A 56 5.13 20.04 -5.32
C SER A 56 5.75 19.44 -4.04
N ILE A 57 5.00 19.42 -2.94
CA ILE A 57 5.43 18.80 -1.68
C ILE A 57 5.54 17.28 -1.86
N PHE A 58 4.54 16.64 -2.49
CA PHE A 58 4.55 15.21 -2.77
C PHE A 58 5.77 14.80 -3.58
N GLU A 59 6.05 15.49 -4.69
CA GLU A 59 7.21 15.22 -5.55
C GLU A 59 8.54 15.38 -4.82
N LYS A 60 8.68 16.46 -4.03
CA LYS A 60 9.88 16.71 -3.22
C LYS A 60 10.11 15.63 -2.16
N ASP A 61 9.06 15.21 -1.47
CA ASP A 61 9.15 14.18 -0.42
C ASP A 61 9.52 12.80 -1.01
N MET A 62 8.94 12.44 -2.17
CA MET A 62 9.34 11.25 -2.92
C MET A 62 10.82 11.28 -3.29
N THR A 63 11.28 12.37 -3.89
CA THR A 63 12.68 12.54 -4.32
C THR A 63 13.64 12.53 -3.13
N ALA A 64 13.29 13.20 -2.03
CA ALA A 64 14.09 13.21 -0.80
C ALA A 64 14.20 11.82 -0.16
N SER A 65 13.20 10.97 -0.39
CA SER A 65 13.18 9.57 0.04
C SER A 65 13.85 8.61 -0.95
N SER A 66 14.57 9.12 -1.96
CA SER A 66 15.22 8.33 -3.02
C SER A 66 14.27 7.52 -3.87
N ILE A 67 13.03 7.96 -4.00
CA ILE A 67 12.01 7.36 -4.89
C ILE A 67 12.02 8.16 -6.19
N HIS A 68 12.02 7.50 -7.34
CA HIS A 68 11.88 8.16 -8.65
C HIS A 68 10.40 8.44 -8.95
N PRO A 69 9.92 9.71 -8.85
CA PRO A 69 8.52 10.01 -9.09
C PRO A 69 8.24 10.15 -10.60
N ILE A 70 7.30 9.38 -11.11
CA ILE A 70 6.74 9.49 -12.46
C ILE A 70 5.34 10.08 -12.30
N LEU A 71 5.27 11.42 -12.27
CA LEU A 71 4.05 12.13 -11.94
C LEU A 71 3.45 12.82 -13.17
N PHE A 72 2.29 12.34 -13.57
CA PHE A 72 1.43 13.08 -14.51
C PHE A 72 0.80 14.27 -13.79
N ARG A 73 0.42 15.30 -14.54
CA ARG A 73 -0.15 16.52 -13.96
C ARG A 73 -1.44 16.89 -14.67
N ASP A 74 -2.47 17.19 -13.87
CA ASP A 74 -3.79 17.56 -14.36
C ASP A 74 -4.57 18.35 -13.27
N GLU A 75 -5.71 18.90 -13.64
CA GLU A 75 -6.73 19.43 -12.75
C GLU A 75 -7.69 18.27 -12.31
N PRO A 76 -8.35 18.36 -11.18
CA PRO A 76 -8.32 19.44 -10.17
C PRO A 76 -7.10 19.36 -9.23
N GLN A 77 -7.12 20.13 -8.12
CA GLN A 77 -6.06 20.13 -7.10
C GLN A 77 -5.61 18.71 -6.69
N THR A 78 -4.36 18.61 -6.24
CA THR A 78 -3.78 17.36 -5.72
C THR A 78 -4.63 16.79 -4.58
N GLY A 79 -4.77 15.46 -4.59
CA GLY A 79 -5.48 14.71 -3.56
C GLY A 79 -4.83 14.89 -2.17
N ARG A 80 -5.67 14.87 -1.14
CA ARG A 80 -5.22 14.98 0.26
C ARG A 80 -6.14 14.24 1.21
N ALA A 81 -5.57 13.66 2.24
CA ALA A 81 -6.30 13.05 3.34
C ALA A 81 -6.01 13.83 4.63
N ILE A 82 -7.02 14.48 5.19
CA ILE A 82 -6.90 15.21 6.45
C ILE A 82 -7.24 14.24 7.56
N ALA A 83 -6.25 13.88 8.38
CA ALA A 83 -6.44 13.06 9.56
C ALA A 83 -6.77 13.97 10.75
N LEU A 84 -7.98 13.84 11.30
CA LEU A 84 -8.39 14.47 12.54
C LEU A 84 -8.23 13.47 13.68
N ILE A 85 -7.43 13.82 14.68
CA ILE A 85 -7.14 12.98 15.82
C ILE A 85 -7.77 13.62 17.05
N SER A 86 -8.71 12.94 17.68
CA SER A 86 -9.34 13.39 18.91
C SER A 86 -8.45 13.10 20.14
N PRO A 87 -8.70 13.75 21.31
CA PRO A 87 -7.89 13.55 22.51
C PRO A 87 -7.85 12.10 23.04
N ASP A 88 -8.84 11.29 22.69
CA ASP A 88 -8.92 9.86 23.00
C ASP A 88 -8.24 8.97 21.95
N SER A 89 -7.46 9.58 21.05
CA SER A 89 -6.71 8.93 19.95
C SER A 89 -7.58 8.27 18.87
N GLU A 90 -8.87 8.58 18.83
CA GLU A 90 -9.73 8.18 17.71
C GLU A 90 -9.42 9.01 16.46
N ARG A 91 -9.57 8.40 15.28
CA ARG A 91 -9.24 9.03 14.01
C ARG A 91 -10.37 9.06 13.03
N THR A 92 -10.51 10.22 12.42
CA THR A 92 -11.39 10.42 11.28
C THR A 92 -10.60 11.00 10.11
N PHE A 93 -10.79 10.44 8.92
CA PHE A 93 -10.17 10.94 7.70
C PHE A 93 -11.21 11.62 6.82
N ALA A 94 -10.94 12.85 6.43
CA ALA A 94 -11.60 13.52 5.32
C ALA A 94 -10.68 13.44 4.09
N THR A 95 -11.03 12.58 3.13
CA THR A 95 -10.17 12.26 1.98
C THR A 95 -10.77 12.85 0.70
N TYR A 96 -10.06 13.81 0.13
CA TYR A 96 -10.30 14.34 -1.19
C TYR A 96 -9.30 13.71 -2.17
N LEU A 97 -9.79 12.97 -3.15
CA LEU A 97 -8.94 12.23 -4.07
C LEU A 97 -8.26 13.10 -5.13
N GLY A 98 -8.86 14.24 -5.49
CA GLY A 98 -8.27 15.24 -6.37
C GLY A 98 -7.86 14.72 -7.74
N SER A 99 -6.71 15.20 -8.21
CA SER A 99 -6.15 14.80 -9.50
C SER A 99 -5.73 13.32 -9.56
N ALA A 100 -5.52 12.65 -8.43
CA ALA A 100 -5.08 11.26 -8.40
C ALA A 100 -6.05 10.31 -9.14
N VAL A 101 -7.37 10.54 -9.06
CA VAL A 101 -8.37 9.74 -9.78
C VAL A 101 -8.48 10.07 -11.27
N LYS A 102 -7.68 11.02 -11.77
CA LYS A 102 -7.61 11.36 -13.19
C LYS A 102 -6.48 10.64 -13.92
N LEU A 103 -5.66 9.86 -13.21
CA LEU A 103 -4.73 8.95 -13.88
C LEU A 103 -5.54 7.97 -14.72
N SER A 104 -5.19 7.82 -15.99
CA SER A 104 -5.95 7.01 -16.93
C SER A 104 -5.08 5.91 -17.55
N ALA A 105 -5.74 4.87 -18.06
CA ALA A 105 -5.08 3.76 -18.76
C ALA A 105 -4.27 4.23 -19.97
N ASP A 106 -4.71 5.29 -20.66
CA ASP A 106 -4.07 5.82 -21.88
C ASP A 106 -2.73 6.50 -21.60
N GLU A 107 -2.50 6.95 -20.36
CA GLU A 107 -1.23 7.54 -19.94
C GLU A 107 -0.16 6.48 -19.66
N LEU A 108 -0.56 5.22 -19.47
CA LEU A 108 0.35 4.13 -19.16
C LEU A 108 0.95 3.53 -20.44
N THR A 109 2.27 3.57 -20.53
CA THR A 109 3.04 2.94 -21.61
C THR A 109 3.94 1.84 -21.09
N LEU A 110 4.33 0.90 -21.94
CA LEU A 110 5.24 -0.19 -21.56
C LEU A 110 6.59 0.33 -21.02
N ASP A 111 7.05 1.48 -21.53
CA ASP A 111 8.34 2.05 -21.12
C ASP A 111 8.38 2.45 -19.63
N LEU A 112 7.23 2.76 -19.02
CA LEU A 112 7.14 3.06 -17.58
C LEU A 112 7.43 1.85 -16.69
N PHE A 113 7.36 0.63 -17.21
CA PHE A 113 7.56 -0.62 -16.50
C PHE A 113 8.93 -1.26 -16.76
N LYS A 114 9.65 -0.81 -17.82
CA LYS A 114 10.96 -1.35 -18.17
C LYS A 114 12.02 -1.05 -17.10
N GLY A 115 12.90 -2.03 -16.87
CA GLY A 115 14.01 -1.88 -15.92
C GLY A 115 13.61 -2.09 -14.45
N HIS A 116 12.39 -2.57 -14.21
CA HIS A 116 11.90 -2.97 -12.90
C HIS A 116 11.73 -4.50 -12.83
N ASP A 117 11.74 -5.06 -11.62
CA ASP A 117 11.55 -6.50 -11.38
C ASP A 117 10.16 -6.78 -10.79
N LEU A 118 9.57 -5.78 -10.11
CA LEU A 118 8.32 -5.94 -9.39
C LEU A 118 7.44 -4.70 -9.57
N PHE A 119 6.14 -4.94 -9.74
CA PHE A 119 5.09 -3.92 -9.76
C PHE A 119 4.10 -4.17 -8.62
N HIS A 120 3.92 -3.15 -7.78
CA HIS A 120 2.93 -3.18 -6.69
C HIS A 120 1.79 -2.22 -7.00
N VAL A 121 0.56 -2.69 -6.84
CA VAL A 121 -0.65 -1.90 -7.06
C VAL A 121 -1.60 -2.03 -5.87
N GLU A 122 -2.27 -0.93 -5.51
CA GLU A 122 -3.28 -0.89 -4.46
C GLU A 122 -4.69 -1.11 -5.02
N GLY A 123 -5.52 -1.85 -4.31
CA GLY A 123 -6.88 -2.18 -4.71
C GLY A 123 -7.82 -0.97 -4.82
N TYR A 124 -7.47 0.18 -4.24
CA TYR A 124 -8.27 1.41 -4.43
C TYR A 124 -8.33 1.87 -5.89
N LEU A 125 -7.36 1.49 -6.73
CA LEU A 125 -7.38 1.76 -8.17
C LEU A 125 -8.49 1.02 -8.92
N VAL A 126 -9.15 0.05 -8.31
CA VAL A 126 -10.28 -0.69 -8.91
C VAL A 126 -11.50 0.21 -9.21
N GLN A 127 -11.53 1.45 -8.71
CA GLN A 127 -12.52 2.44 -9.10
C GLN A 127 -12.46 2.75 -10.61
N ASP A 128 -11.29 2.56 -11.24
CA ASP A 128 -11.11 2.52 -12.69
C ASP A 128 -10.57 1.13 -13.10
N HIS A 129 -11.49 0.26 -13.53
CA HIS A 129 -11.17 -1.09 -13.98
C HIS A 129 -10.16 -1.09 -15.15
N ASN A 130 -10.27 -0.11 -16.08
CA ASN A 130 -9.37 -0.04 -17.23
C ASN A 130 -7.94 0.32 -16.78
N LEU A 131 -7.81 1.26 -15.84
CA LEU A 131 -6.51 1.67 -15.31
C LEU A 131 -5.79 0.51 -14.62
N ILE A 132 -6.44 -0.17 -13.67
CA ILE A 132 -5.80 -1.25 -12.93
C ILE A 132 -5.49 -2.46 -13.82
N GLU A 133 -6.40 -2.86 -14.72
CA GLU A 133 -6.14 -3.96 -15.65
C GLU A 133 -5.01 -3.60 -16.62
N ARG A 134 -5.01 -2.39 -17.19
CA ARG A 134 -3.94 -1.93 -18.10
C ARG A 134 -2.58 -1.91 -17.42
N SER A 135 -2.50 -1.44 -16.18
CA SER A 135 -1.25 -1.41 -15.41
C SER A 135 -0.68 -2.82 -15.19
N LEU A 136 -1.54 -3.78 -14.81
CA LEU A 136 -1.15 -5.17 -14.62
C LEU A 136 -0.74 -5.85 -15.93
N VAL A 137 -1.46 -5.61 -17.04
CA VAL A 137 -1.10 -6.12 -18.36
C VAL A 137 0.29 -5.63 -18.77
N LEU A 138 0.55 -4.32 -18.67
CA LEU A 138 1.85 -3.74 -19.02
C LEU A 138 2.99 -4.27 -18.16
N ALA A 139 2.73 -4.43 -16.84
CA ALA A 139 3.71 -5.03 -15.92
C ALA A 139 4.04 -6.48 -16.33
N LYS A 140 3.04 -7.28 -16.72
CA LYS A 140 3.26 -8.66 -17.20
C LYS A 140 3.97 -8.68 -18.56
N GLU A 141 3.64 -7.78 -19.48
CA GLU A 141 4.34 -7.63 -20.77
C GLU A 141 5.81 -7.25 -20.57
N ALA A 142 6.12 -6.44 -19.54
CA ALA A 142 7.49 -6.11 -19.16
C ALA A 142 8.21 -7.23 -18.39
N GLY A 143 7.52 -8.34 -18.06
CA GLY A 143 8.08 -9.49 -17.35
C GLY A 143 8.16 -9.34 -15.84
N LEU A 144 7.45 -8.35 -15.25
CA LEU A 144 7.51 -8.06 -13.82
C LEU A 144 6.73 -9.08 -12.99
N THR A 145 7.20 -9.32 -11.78
CA THR A 145 6.37 -9.88 -10.71
C THR A 145 5.35 -8.84 -10.28
N THR A 146 4.09 -9.23 -10.19
CA THR A 146 2.99 -8.31 -9.85
C THR A 146 2.43 -8.59 -8.46
N SER A 147 2.17 -7.55 -7.70
CA SER A 147 1.53 -7.67 -6.37
C SER A 147 0.36 -6.71 -6.23
N LEU A 148 -0.69 -7.16 -5.55
CA LEU A 148 -1.91 -6.40 -5.29
C LEU A 148 -2.23 -6.45 -3.79
N ASP A 149 -2.42 -5.27 -3.15
CA ASP A 149 -3.10 -5.19 -1.85
C ASP A 149 -4.59 -4.96 -2.08
N LEU A 150 -5.47 -5.70 -1.41
CA LEU A 150 -6.92 -5.61 -1.58
C LEU A 150 -7.55 -4.33 -1.01
N ALA A 151 -6.77 -3.55 -0.28
CA ALA A 151 -7.05 -2.19 0.22
C ALA A 151 -8.14 -2.06 1.28
N SER A 152 -9.37 -2.52 1.04
CA SER A 152 -10.45 -2.53 2.02
C SER A 152 -11.57 -3.50 1.67
N PHE A 153 -12.29 -3.98 2.70
CA PHE A 153 -13.40 -4.93 2.50
C PHE A 153 -14.52 -4.37 1.63
N ASN A 154 -14.82 -3.07 1.72
CA ASN A 154 -15.84 -2.43 0.87
C ASN A 154 -15.43 -2.48 -0.61
N VAL A 155 -14.18 -2.14 -0.91
CA VAL A 155 -13.62 -2.23 -2.27
C VAL A 155 -13.75 -3.65 -2.80
N VAL A 156 -13.43 -4.65 -1.97
CA VAL A 156 -13.54 -6.07 -2.36
C VAL A 156 -14.99 -6.46 -2.65
N VAL A 157 -15.94 -6.12 -1.76
CA VAL A 157 -17.36 -6.47 -1.91
C VAL A 157 -17.95 -5.85 -3.19
N GLU A 158 -17.67 -4.58 -3.42
CA GLU A 158 -18.21 -3.85 -4.58
C GLU A 158 -17.63 -4.32 -5.92
N ASN A 159 -16.42 -4.89 -5.92
CA ASN A 159 -15.69 -5.26 -7.14
C ASN A 159 -15.28 -6.73 -7.19
N LEU A 160 -15.92 -7.61 -6.44
CA LEU A 160 -15.47 -8.99 -6.20
C LEU A 160 -15.16 -9.75 -7.50
N GLY A 161 -16.10 -9.80 -8.43
CA GLY A 161 -15.92 -10.56 -9.68
C GLY A 161 -14.78 -10.03 -10.54
N PHE A 162 -14.60 -8.71 -10.60
CA PHE A 162 -13.50 -8.10 -11.32
C PHE A 162 -12.16 -8.38 -10.63
N LEU A 163 -12.07 -8.21 -9.31
CA LEU A 163 -10.86 -8.51 -8.55
C LEU A 163 -10.42 -9.97 -8.68
N GLN A 164 -11.37 -10.91 -8.59
CA GLN A 164 -11.07 -12.34 -8.81
C GLN A 164 -10.55 -12.59 -10.23
N SER A 165 -11.10 -11.92 -11.23
CA SER A 165 -10.65 -12.03 -12.63
C SER A 165 -9.22 -11.52 -12.80
N ILE A 166 -8.87 -10.32 -12.30
CA ILE A 166 -7.52 -9.78 -12.46
C ILE A 166 -6.49 -10.52 -11.62
N VAL A 167 -6.85 -10.99 -10.43
CA VAL A 167 -5.97 -11.80 -9.58
C VAL A 167 -5.57 -13.08 -10.30
N SER A 168 -6.53 -13.83 -10.85
CA SER A 168 -6.24 -15.09 -11.53
C SER A 168 -5.46 -14.95 -12.83
N ARG A 169 -5.54 -13.78 -13.49
CA ARG A 169 -4.92 -13.54 -14.80
C ARG A 169 -3.54 -12.86 -14.71
N TYR A 170 -3.36 -11.99 -13.75
CA TYR A 170 -2.24 -11.06 -13.79
C TYR A 170 -1.46 -10.92 -12.47
N VAL A 171 -1.99 -11.33 -11.32
CA VAL A 171 -1.35 -11.07 -10.02
C VAL A 171 -0.58 -12.28 -9.54
N ASP A 172 0.69 -12.08 -9.14
CA ASP A 172 1.54 -13.11 -8.55
C ASP A 172 1.41 -13.15 -7.03
N ILE A 173 1.27 -11.99 -6.36
CA ILE A 173 1.25 -11.87 -4.90
C ILE A 173 0.02 -11.06 -4.48
N VAL A 174 -0.83 -11.60 -3.62
CA VAL A 174 -1.98 -10.89 -3.03
C VAL A 174 -1.73 -10.61 -1.56
N PHE A 175 -1.94 -9.37 -1.15
CA PHE A 175 -2.00 -8.97 0.26
C PHE A 175 -3.44 -8.67 0.65
N ALA A 176 -3.86 -9.16 1.81
CA ALA A 176 -5.16 -8.89 2.40
C ALA A 176 -5.07 -8.84 3.93
N ASN A 177 -6.01 -8.19 4.61
CA ASN A 177 -6.31 -8.44 6.00
C ASN A 177 -7.41 -9.51 6.16
N GLU A 178 -7.79 -9.87 7.39
CA GLU A 178 -8.81 -10.91 7.65
C GLU A 178 -10.16 -10.56 7.02
N GLU A 179 -10.59 -9.28 7.08
CA GLU A 179 -11.88 -8.84 6.55
C GLU A 179 -11.89 -8.82 5.02
N GLU A 180 -10.82 -8.33 4.40
CA GLU A 180 -10.63 -8.32 2.95
C GLU A 180 -10.59 -9.75 2.39
N ALA A 181 -9.79 -10.62 3.02
CA ALA A 181 -9.69 -12.03 2.62
C ALA A 181 -11.03 -12.76 2.74
N ARG A 182 -11.76 -12.50 3.83
CA ARG A 182 -13.11 -13.04 4.03
C ARG A 182 -14.11 -12.52 2.99
N SER A 183 -14.03 -11.21 2.68
CA SER A 183 -14.89 -10.62 1.65
C SER A 183 -14.60 -11.17 0.26
N PHE A 184 -13.33 -11.52 -0.01
CA PHE A 184 -12.89 -12.05 -1.29
C PHE A 184 -13.26 -13.52 -1.50
N THR A 185 -13.29 -14.33 -0.42
CA THR A 185 -13.44 -15.80 -0.51
C THR A 185 -14.69 -16.35 0.19
N GLY A 186 -15.25 -15.62 1.16
CA GLY A 186 -16.29 -16.10 2.07
C GLY A 186 -15.78 -16.97 3.23
N LEU A 187 -14.45 -17.16 3.38
CA LEU A 187 -13.83 -18.13 4.30
C LEU A 187 -13.03 -17.44 5.41
N PRO A 188 -12.71 -18.14 6.52
CA PRO A 188 -11.77 -17.66 7.54
C PRO A 188 -10.36 -17.43 6.96
N ALA A 189 -9.51 -16.70 7.67
CA ALA A 189 -8.22 -16.21 7.18
C ALA A 189 -7.30 -17.28 6.56
N GLU A 190 -7.10 -18.42 7.24
CA GLU A 190 -6.21 -19.48 6.75
C GLU A 190 -6.75 -20.17 5.49
N GLU A 191 -8.04 -20.48 5.50
CA GLU A 191 -8.73 -21.07 4.36
C GLU A 191 -8.80 -20.07 3.20
N SER A 192 -8.98 -18.77 3.51
CA SER A 192 -8.91 -17.71 2.52
C SER A 192 -7.53 -17.61 1.87
N ALA A 193 -6.46 -17.66 2.67
CA ALA A 193 -5.10 -17.64 2.13
C ALA A 193 -4.86 -18.79 1.15
N LEU A 194 -5.26 -20.01 1.52
CA LEU A 194 -5.17 -21.17 0.62
C LEU A 194 -6.02 -20.98 -0.65
N LYS A 195 -7.24 -20.47 -0.49
CA LYS A 195 -8.15 -20.24 -1.62
C LYS A 195 -7.65 -19.17 -2.59
N ILE A 196 -7.09 -18.07 -2.07
CA ILE A 196 -6.46 -17.03 -2.89
C ILE A 196 -5.22 -17.59 -3.60
N ALA A 197 -4.41 -18.43 -2.93
CA ALA A 197 -3.24 -19.07 -3.51
C ALA A 197 -3.54 -20.12 -4.59
N GLU A 198 -4.80 -20.49 -4.81
CA GLU A 198 -5.22 -21.24 -6.01
C GLU A 198 -5.29 -20.34 -7.26
N MET A 199 -5.42 -19.02 -7.06
CA MET A 199 -5.59 -18.01 -8.13
C MET A 199 -4.31 -17.22 -8.41
N CYS A 200 -3.35 -17.19 -7.46
CA CYS A 200 -2.07 -16.49 -7.58
C CYS A 200 -0.93 -17.37 -7.03
N LYS A 201 0.32 -16.92 -7.14
CA LYS A 201 1.46 -17.70 -6.63
C LYS A 201 1.57 -17.65 -5.11
N ILE A 202 1.31 -16.48 -4.50
CA ILE A 202 1.47 -16.23 -3.07
C ILE A 202 0.28 -15.42 -2.58
N ALA A 203 -0.35 -15.89 -1.51
CA ALA A 203 -1.37 -15.15 -0.78
C ALA A 203 -0.88 -14.86 0.64
N VAL A 204 -0.98 -13.61 1.05
CA VAL A 204 -0.61 -13.12 2.38
C VAL A 204 -1.84 -12.56 3.06
N VAL A 205 -2.23 -13.14 4.19
CA VAL A 205 -3.35 -12.64 5.00
C VAL A 205 -2.85 -12.18 6.36
N LYS A 206 -2.93 -10.87 6.57
CA LYS A 206 -2.56 -10.18 7.82
C LYS A 206 -3.66 -10.41 8.86
N THR A 207 -3.33 -10.96 10.03
CA THR A 207 -4.29 -11.32 11.10
C THR A 207 -4.14 -10.45 12.36
N GLY A 208 -3.61 -9.24 12.18
CA GLY A 208 -3.43 -8.27 13.25
C GLY A 208 -2.57 -8.80 14.40
N PRO A 209 -3.09 -8.80 15.66
CA PRO A 209 -2.32 -9.24 16.81
C PRO A 209 -1.92 -10.74 16.77
N LYS A 210 -2.47 -11.52 15.86
CA LYS A 210 -2.14 -12.93 15.67
C LYS A 210 -1.01 -13.15 14.66
N GLY A 211 -0.47 -12.08 14.07
CA GLY A 211 0.57 -12.14 13.04
C GLY A 211 0.01 -12.20 11.63
N SER A 212 0.45 -13.16 10.82
CA SER A 212 -0.03 -13.35 9.45
C SER A 212 0.07 -14.80 9.00
N VAL A 213 -0.59 -15.12 7.90
CA VAL A 213 -0.48 -16.41 7.22
C VAL A 213 -0.08 -16.18 5.77
N VAL A 214 0.81 -17.04 5.27
CA VAL A 214 1.27 -17.04 3.88
C VAL A 214 0.94 -18.38 3.26
N ALA A 215 0.26 -18.37 2.13
CA ALA A 215 -0.07 -19.58 1.38
C ALA A 215 0.60 -19.57 0.00
N THR A 216 1.14 -20.72 -0.41
CA THR A 216 1.74 -20.96 -1.73
C THR A 216 1.73 -22.43 -2.05
N GLY A 217 1.34 -22.82 -3.28
CA GLY A 217 1.39 -24.20 -3.74
C GLY A 217 0.68 -25.20 -2.83
N GLY A 218 -0.45 -24.82 -2.22
CA GLY A 218 -1.22 -25.64 -1.28
C GLY A 218 -0.62 -25.75 0.13
N LYS A 219 0.49 -25.06 0.41
CA LYS A 219 1.13 -25.01 1.74
C LYS A 219 0.77 -23.71 2.44
N LEU A 220 0.62 -23.78 3.76
CA LEU A 220 0.35 -22.63 4.63
C LEU A 220 1.47 -22.50 5.66
N VAL A 221 1.95 -21.27 5.84
CA VAL A 221 2.94 -20.92 6.85
C VAL A 221 2.34 -19.83 7.75
N ARG A 222 2.45 -20.03 9.07
CA ARG A 222 2.02 -19.07 10.08
C ARG A 222 3.19 -18.27 10.57
N ILE A 223 3.05 -16.95 10.58
CA ILE A 223 4.07 -16.01 11.04
C ILE A 223 3.60 -15.41 12.35
N PRO A 224 4.35 -15.58 13.44
CA PRO A 224 3.97 -15.01 14.73
C PRO A 224 3.99 -13.47 14.67
N PRO A 225 3.22 -12.80 15.53
CA PRO A 225 3.29 -11.35 15.68
C PRO A 225 4.64 -10.94 16.30
N VAL A 226 4.97 -9.67 16.13
CA VAL A 226 6.02 -8.98 16.90
C VAL A 226 5.31 -8.07 17.91
N ASP A 227 5.74 -8.13 19.16
CA ASP A 227 5.18 -7.29 20.21
C ASP A 227 5.37 -5.82 19.89
N ALA A 228 4.28 -5.06 19.97
CA ALA A 228 4.27 -3.62 19.72
C ALA A 228 3.16 -2.92 20.52
N LYS A 229 3.45 -1.71 20.97
CA LYS A 229 2.46 -0.87 21.63
C LYS A 229 1.64 -0.13 20.58
N ARG A 230 0.42 -0.57 20.34
CA ARG A 230 -0.48 0.05 19.37
C ARG A 230 -0.85 1.49 19.78
N VAL A 231 -0.41 2.43 18.96
CA VAL A 231 -0.78 3.85 19.00
C VAL A 231 -1.69 4.17 17.80
N ASP A 232 -1.27 3.75 16.60
CA ASP A 232 -1.94 4.04 15.34
C ASP A 232 -1.71 2.94 14.32
N THR A 233 -2.77 2.42 13.71
CA THR A 233 -2.65 1.33 12.73
C THR A 233 -2.54 1.81 11.28
N THR A 234 -2.49 3.12 11.04
CA THR A 234 -2.33 3.68 9.70
C THR A 234 -1.00 3.24 9.09
N GLY A 235 -1.04 2.75 7.85
CA GLY A 235 0.15 2.28 7.15
C GLY A 235 0.68 0.90 7.56
N ALA A 236 0.07 0.23 8.56
CA ALA A 236 0.51 -1.11 8.97
C ALA A 236 0.52 -2.13 7.82
N GLY A 237 -0.52 -2.11 6.99
CA GLY A 237 -0.62 -2.94 5.79
C GLY A 237 0.47 -2.59 4.77
N ASP A 238 0.66 -1.30 4.54
CA ASP A 238 1.62 -0.77 3.57
C ASP A 238 3.06 -1.14 3.96
N LEU A 239 3.42 -0.95 5.23
CA LEU A 239 4.75 -1.29 5.75
C LEU A 239 4.96 -2.80 5.86
N TYR A 240 3.89 -3.57 6.13
CA TYR A 240 3.96 -5.03 6.00
C TYR A 240 4.31 -5.43 4.57
N ALA A 241 3.62 -4.87 3.56
CA ALA A 241 3.90 -5.14 2.16
C ALA A 241 5.33 -4.72 1.80
N SER A 242 5.82 -3.57 2.29
CA SER A 242 7.21 -3.13 2.09
C SER A 242 8.22 -4.18 2.55
N GLY A 243 8.12 -4.65 3.79
CA GLY A 243 9.05 -5.63 4.36
C GLY A 243 8.96 -6.98 3.64
N PHE A 244 7.75 -7.43 3.31
CA PHE A 244 7.55 -8.67 2.56
C PHE A 244 8.18 -8.59 1.17
N LEU A 245 7.90 -7.55 0.41
CA LEU A 245 8.41 -7.35 -0.94
C LEU A 245 9.93 -7.16 -0.95
N TYR A 246 10.49 -6.48 0.07
CA TYR A 246 11.94 -6.43 0.27
C TYR A 246 12.55 -7.83 0.41
N GLY A 247 12.01 -8.65 1.31
CA GLY A 247 12.51 -10.02 1.50
C GLY A 247 12.37 -10.87 0.24
N TYR A 248 11.23 -10.77 -0.43
CA TYR A 248 10.97 -11.48 -1.69
C TYR A 248 11.96 -11.07 -2.79
N ALA A 249 12.17 -9.77 -3.00
CA ALA A 249 13.10 -9.25 -4.01
C ALA A 249 14.55 -9.65 -3.74
N ASN A 250 14.93 -9.83 -2.47
CA ASN A 250 16.27 -10.31 -2.07
C ASN A 250 16.38 -11.84 -1.96
N GLY A 251 15.37 -12.59 -2.40
CA GLY A 251 15.41 -14.07 -2.43
C GLY A 251 15.33 -14.73 -1.04
N LEU A 252 14.84 -14.04 -0.03
CA LEU A 252 14.58 -14.64 1.28
C LEU A 252 13.44 -15.65 1.19
N SER A 253 13.38 -16.60 2.14
CA SER A 253 12.21 -17.48 2.26
C SER A 253 10.94 -16.68 2.53
N LEU A 254 9.78 -17.24 2.20
CA LEU A 254 8.50 -16.58 2.44
C LEU A 254 8.26 -16.28 3.93
N GLU A 255 8.75 -17.17 4.82
CA GLU A 255 8.70 -16.94 6.27
C GLU A 255 9.52 -15.71 6.67
N LYS A 256 10.74 -15.59 6.18
CA LYS A 256 11.62 -14.44 6.47
C LYS A 256 11.07 -13.16 5.84
N SER A 257 10.56 -13.23 4.62
CA SER A 257 9.91 -12.09 3.96
C SER A 257 8.69 -11.60 4.75
N ALA A 258 7.84 -12.51 5.21
CA ALA A 258 6.68 -12.16 6.03
C ALA A 258 7.08 -11.67 7.43
N MET A 259 8.15 -12.19 8.02
CA MET A 259 8.69 -11.67 9.27
C MET A 259 9.24 -10.26 9.12
N ALA A 260 9.93 -9.93 8.01
CA ALA A 260 10.35 -8.57 7.71
C ALA A 260 9.15 -7.62 7.61
N GLY A 261 8.06 -8.05 6.94
CA GLY A 261 6.79 -7.33 6.92
C GLY A 261 6.19 -7.12 8.31
N THR A 262 6.18 -8.16 9.14
CA THR A 262 5.67 -8.09 10.52
C THR A 262 6.48 -7.12 11.38
N ILE A 263 7.81 -7.09 11.25
CA ILE A 263 8.70 -6.16 11.97
C ILE A 263 8.38 -4.70 11.59
N LEU A 264 8.24 -4.39 10.32
CA LEU A 264 7.93 -3.03 9.88
C LEU A 264 6.52 -2.61 10.30
N ALA A 265 5.54 -3.50 10.17
CA ALA A 265 4.17 -3.25 10.62
C ALA A 265 4.12 -2.99 12.14
N ALA A 266 4.84 -3.77 12.95
CA ALA A 266 4.94 -3.57 14.39
C ALA A 266 5.56 -2.21 14.74
N CYS A 267 6.59 -1.78 14.02
CA CYS A 267 7.24 -0.50 14.29
C CYS A 267 6.33 0.69 13.94
N VAL A 268 5.65 0.67 12.77
CA VAL A 268 4.82 1.80 12.35
C VAL A 268 3.62 2.00 13.26
N ILE A 269 3.02 0.93 13.79
CA ILE A 269 1.84 1.07 14.68
C ILE A 269 2.15 1.67 16.05
N GLU A 270 3.40 1.82 16.41
CA GLU A 270 3.85 2.52 17.63
C GLU A 270 3.96 4.04 17.44
N LYS A 271 3.73 4.53 16.26
CA LYS A 271 3.86 5.94 15.87
C LYS A 271 2.54 6.48 15.35
N ILE A 272 2.42 7.81 15.29
CA ILE A 272 1.31 8.48 14.64
C ILE A 272 1.64 8.63 13.15
N GLY A 273 0.73 8.20 12.27
CA GLY A 273 0.89 8.30 10.82
C GLY A 273 1.39 7.01 10.17
N ALA A 274 1.56 7.04 8.86
CA ALA A 274 1.87 5.88 8.04
C ALA A 274 3.37 5.72 7.74
N LYS A 275 4.23 6.55 8.33
CA LYS A 275 5.68 6.50 8.10
C LYS A 275 6.45 6.21 9.38
N ILE A 276 7.47 5.38 9.26
CA ILE A 276 8.43 5.11 10.33
C ILE A 276 9.43 6.27 10.38
N PRO A 277 9.71 6.85 11.57
CA PRO A 277 10.70 7.91 11.73
C PRO A 277 12.10 7.48 11.28
N ASP A 278 12.87 8.43 10.73
CA ASP A 278 14.18 8.14 10.13
C ASP A 278 15.18 7.52 11.11
N GLU A 279 15.12 7.89 12.37
CA GLU A 279 15.98 7.35 13.42
C GLU A 279 15.74 5.86 13.74
N CYS A 280 14.58 5.30 13.37
CA CYS A 280 14.27 3.90 13.62
C CYS A 280 14.84 2.96 12.52
N TRP A 281 15.13 3.47 11.33
CA TRP A 281 15.49 2.64 10.19
C TRP A 281 16.82 1.87 10.35
N PRO A 282 17.90 2.44 10.93
CA PRO A 282 19.16 1.70 11.09
C PRO A 282 18.97 0.38 11.84
N ASP A 283 18.28 0.39 12.98
CA ASP A 283 18.02 -0.80 13.80
C ASP A 283 17.10 -1.80 13.08
N LEU A 284 16.08 -1.29 12.36
CA LEU A 284 15.17 -2.15 11.60
C LEU A 284 15.88 -2.85 10.44
N ILE A 285 16.75 -2.16 9.72
CA ILE A 285 17.53 -2.72 8.62
C ILE A 285 18.46 -3.83 9.16
N GLU A 286 19.15 -3.59 10.28
CA GLU A 286 20.00 -4.59 10.91
C GLU A 286 19.19 -5.83 11.33
N LYS A 287 18.04 -5.62 11.99
CA LYS A 287 17.15 -6.69 12.41
C LYS A 287 16.62 -7.51 11.22
N ILE A 288 16.24 -6.86 10.13
CA ILE A 288 15.73 -7.55 8.93
C ILE A 288 16.87 -8.30 8.23
N LYS A 289 18.07 -7.75 8.14
CA LYS A 289 19.24 -8.43 7.55
C LYS A 289 19.70 -9.64 8.36
N SER A 290 19.37 -9.69 9.65
CA SER A 290 19.69 -10.84 10.52
C SER A 290 18.70 -12.01 10.40
N LEU A 291 17.58 -11.84 9.69
CA LEU A 291 16.62 -12.93 9.44
C LEU A 291 17.25 -14.00 8.53
#